data_a55b0347e127e99b2638d2c30822b6c8
#
_entry.id   a55b0347e127e99b2638d2c30822b6c8
#
_cell.length_a   1.000
_cell.length_b   1.000
_cell.length_c   1.000
_cell.angle_alpha   90.00
_cell.angle_beta   90.00
_cell.angle_gamma   90.00
#
_symmetry.space_group_name_H-M   'P 1'
#
loop_
_entity.id
_entity.type
_entity.pdbx_description
1 polymer ?
#
loop_
_entity_poly.entity_id
_entity_poly.type
_entity_poly.pdbx_seq_one_letter_code
_entity_poly.pdbx_strand_id
1 'polypeptide(L)'
;MENSVRKLHSEQTTSFDTEYIDQRMFEILIKQLDMLYPTRQPFHLLDIGGGNGVYADKVLSHYINSRVTLVEPEETLLEKNRHHPNKELKCSLFQDLELVIPYDIIQFNWVLHHFISDSYEATKNIQQQAFEKAFNHLSSDGLVVIFENFYEGSLVRDLPSKLIYHMTASKALAPITSKLGANTAGVGVCFNSRETWHDMLLEAGFKVIVHIPFYSFGNLSQVKTRLLHLKDQNVGLLIAKKE
;
A
#
# COMPACT_ATOMS: atom_id res chain seq x y z
N MET A 1 -18.63 -16.37 -4.29
CA MET A 1 -19.00 -14.96 -4.10
C MET A 1 -17.73 -14.17 -4.41
N GLU A 2 -17.76 -13.36 -5.45
CA GLU A 2 -16.63 -12.47 -5.75
C GLU A 2 -16.42 -11.53 -4.56
N ASN A 3 -15.22 -11.54 -4.00
CA ASN A 3 -14.85 -10.62 -2.93
C ASN A 3 -14.65 -9.22 -3.54
N SER A 4 -15.71 -8.40 -3.55
CA SER A 4 -15.61 -7.04 -4.06
C SER A 4 -14.85 -6.15 -3.09
N VAL A 5 -13.94 -5.33 -3.62
CA VAL A 5 -13.23 -4.30 -2.85
C VAL A 5 -14.18 -3.13 -2.61
N ARG A 6 -14.28 -2.68 -1.36
CA ARG A 6 -15.03 -1.48 -1.00
C ARG A 6 -14.28 -0.24 -1.47
N LYS A 7 -14.99 0.67 -2.14
CA LYS A 7 -14.42 1.95 -2.59
C LYS A 7 -14.62 3.03 -1.54
N LEU A 8 -13.64 3.91 -1.39
CA LEU A 8 -13.77 5.14 -0.64
C LEU A 8 -14.75 6.09 -1.34
N HIS A 9 -15.44 6.93 -0.58
CA HIS A 9 -16.24 8.00 -1.17
C HIS A 9 -15.33 9.14 -1.63
N SER A 10 -15.70 9.84 -2.71
CA SER A 10 -14.86 10.93 -3.30
C SER A 10 -14.48 12.02 -2.27
N GLU A 11 -15.33 12.29 -1.29
CA GLU A 11 -15.00 13.23 -0.19
C GLU A 11 -13.87 12.72 0.72
N GLN A 12 -13.74 11.38 0.85
CA GLN A 12 -12.67 10.77 1.65
C GLN A 12 -11.35 10.74 0.87
N THR A 13 -11.41 10.60 -0.45
CA THR A 13 -10.21 10.54 -1.31
C THR A 13 -9.49 11.88 -1.42
N THR A 14 -10.18 13.02 -1.27
CA THR A 14 -9.53 14.34 -1.28
C THR A 14 -8.50 14.52 -0.16
N SER A 15 -8.63 13.80 0.94
CA SER A 15 -7.65 13.82 2.03
C SER A 15 -6.33 13.10 1.69
N PHE A 16 -6.31 12.31 0.62
CA PHE A 16 -5.14 11.54 0.16
C PHE A 16 -4.37 12.22 -0.98
N ASP A 17 -4.74 13.44 -1.35
CA ASP A 17 -4.01 14.24 -2.35
C ASP A 17 -2.70 14.80 -1.77
N THR A 18 -1.87 13.91 -1.24
CA THR A 18 -0.61 14.24 -0.58
C THR A 18 0.42 13.17 -0.89
N GLU A 19 1.64 13.59 -1.24
CA GLU A 19 2.76 12.69 -1.35
C GLU A 19 3.35 12.40 0.04
N TYR A 20 3.23 11.16 0.47
CA TYR A 20 3.69 10.71 1.78
C TYR A 20 5.16 10.28 1.81
N ILE A 21 5.75 9.94 0.64
CA ILE A 21 7.16 9.59 0.56
C ILE A 21 7.98 10.88 0.51
N ASP A 22 8.50 11.30 1.65
CA ASP A 22 9.38 12.45 1.74
C ASP A 22 10.73 12.21 1.03
N GLN A 23 11.56 13.24 0.96
CA GLN A 23 12.84 13.15 0.28
C GLN A 23 13.79 12.11 0.89
N ARG A 24 13.82 11.99 2.23
CA ARG A 24 14.67 11.03 2.94
C ARG A 24 14.22 9.59 2.67
N MET A 25 12.91 9.34 2.71
CA MET A 25 12.33 8.02 2.43
C MET A 25 12.63 7.62 0.98
N PHE A 26 12.50 8.56 0.05
CA PHE A 26 12.80 8.34 -1.36
C PHE A 26 14.29 8.02 -1.57
N GLU A 27 15.22 8.78 -0.98
CA GLU A 27 16.66 8.52 -1.08
C GLU A 27 17.05 7.15 -0.52
N ILE A 28 16.42 6.74 0.58
CA ILE A 28 16.62 5.40 1.15
C ILE A 28 16.12 4.32 0.19
N LEU A 29 14.93 4.50 -0.39
CA LEU A 29 14.39 3.57 -1.39
C LEU A 29 15.33 3.45 -2.59
N ILE A 30 15.74 4.58 -3.18
CA ILE A 30 16.65 4.59 -4.32
C ILE A 30 17.94 3.82 -4.01
N LYS A 31 18.53 4.06 -2.84
CA LYS A 31 19.73 3.33 -2.42
C LYS A 31 19.50 1.81 -2.35
N GLN A 32 18.32 1.36 -1.89
CA GLN A 32 17.99 -0.06 -1.87
C GLN A 32 17.78 -0.60 -3.29
N LEU A 33 17.04 0.11 -4.13
CA LEU A 33 16.82 -0.29 -5.52
C LEU A 33 18.14 -0.36 -6.29
N ASP A 34 19.03 0.61 -6.09
CA ASP A 34 20.35 0.63 -6.70
C ASP A 34 21.25 -0.55 -6.28
N MET A 35 21.06 -1.11 -5.10
CA MET A 35 21.79 -2.30 -4.64
C MET A 35 21.16 -3.61 -5.13
N LEU A 36 19.84 -3.66 -5.23
CA LEU A 36 19.08 -4.90 -5.46
C LEU A 36 18.74 -5.15 -6.92
N TYR A 37 18.61 -4.08 -7.69
CA TYR A 37 18.30 -4.14 -9.12
C TYR A 37 19.51 -3.62 -9.91
N PRO A 38 19.94 -4.30 -10.98
CA PRO A 38 21.11 -3.86 -11.78
C PRO A 38 20.90 -2.45 -12.34
N THR A 39 21.45 -1.51 -11.67
CA THR A 39 21.05 -0.11 -11.54
C THR A 39 21.23 0.79 -12.74
N ARG A 40 21.52 0.33 -13.85
CA ARG A 40 21.64 1.17 -15.06
C ARG A 40 20.75 0.69 -16.19
N GLN A 41 19.98 -0.36 -15.92
CA GLN A 41 19.00 -0.82 -16.90
C GLN A 41 17.66 -0.14 -16.64
N PRO A 42 16.96 0.31 -17.70
CA PRO A 42 15.61 0.78 -17.58
C PRO A 42 14.72 -0.32 -17.00
N PHE A 43 13.82 0.04 -16.11
CA PHE A 43 12.82 -0.87 -15.56
C PHE A 43 11.40 -0.37 -15.84
N HIS A 44 10.45 -1.26 -15.73
CA HIS A 44 9.03 -0.94 -15.76
C HIS A 44 8.44 -1.07 -14.36
N LEU A 45 8.04 0.05 -13.77
CA LEU A 45 7.37 0.13 -12.48
C LEU A 45 5.85 0.11 -12.66
N LEU A 46 5.14 -0.68 -11.85
CA LEU A 46 3.70 -0.58 -11.65
C LEU A 46 3.44 0.08 -10.28
N ASP A 47 2.91 1.29 -10.28
CA ASP A 47 2.61 2.09 -9.09
C ASP A 47 1.12 1.96 -8.76
N ILE A 48 0.81 1.18 -7.71
CA ILE A 48 -0.56 0.87 -7.31
C ILE A 48 -1.06 1.88 -6.30
N GLY A 49 -2.19 2.54 -6.61
CA GLY A 49 -2.73 3.64 -5.83
C GLY A 49 -1.87 4.89 -5.95
N GLY A 50 -1.31 5.14 -7.14
CA GLY A 50 -0.34 6.21 -7.38
C GLY A 50 -0.89 7.64 -7.29
N GLY A 51 -2.20 7.80 -7.08
CA GLY A 51 -2.87 9.07 -6.80
C GLY A 51 -2.58 10.16 -7.83
N ASN A 52 -2.09 11.30 -7.36
CA ASN A 52 -1.75 12.47 -8.19
C ASN A 52 -0.43 12.34 -8.99
N GLY A 53 0.29 11.23 -8.88
CA GLY A 53 1.48 10.89 -9.65
C GLY A 53 2.77 11.60 -9.24
N VAL A 54 2.80 12.30 -8.13
CA VAL A 54 4.02 13.00 -7.66
C VAL A 54 5.16 12.00 -7.40
N TYR A 55 4.85 10.84 -6.83
CA TYR A 55 5.84 9.78 -6.62
C TYR A 55 6.37 9.24 -7.97
N ALA A 56 5.48 8.91 -8.89
CA ALA A 56 5.86 8.45 -10.23
C ALA A 56 6.78 9.46 -10.95
N ASP A 57 6.50 10.77 -10.81
CA ASP A 57 7.34 11.82 -11.36
C ASP A 57 8.73 11.88 -10.70
N LYS A 58 8.83 11.65 -9.37
CA LYS A 58 10.12 11.52 -8.68
C LYS A 58 10.93 10.34 -9.22
N VAL A 59 10.29 9.18 -9.41
CA VAL A 59 10.93 7.98 -9.97
C VAL A 59 11.46 8.26 -11.38
N LEU A 60 10.64 8.81 -12.27
CA LEU A 60 11.02 9.12 -13.64
C LEU A 60 12.09 10.20 -13.74
N SER A 61 12.11 11.15 -12.80
CA SER A 61 13.17 12.16 -12.73
C SER A 61 14.53 11.57 -12.32
N HIS A 62 14.53 10.51 -11.54
CA HIS A 62 15.74 9.82 -11.10
C HIS A 62 16.19 8.75 -12.12
N TYR A 63 15.24 7.95 -12.61
CA TYR A 63 15.46 6.87 -13.59
C TYR A 63 14.88 7.26 -14.95
N ILE A 64 15.53 8.17 -15.65
CA ILE A 64 15.02 8.85 -16.86
C ILE A 64 14.64 7.93 -18.03
N ASN A 65 15.21 6.74 -18.10
CA ASN A 65 14.94 5.75 -19.14
C ASN A 65 13.91 4.69 -18.73
N SER A 66 13.45 4.72 -17.49
CA SER A 66 12.45 3.78 -16.97
C SER A 66 11.03 4.18 -17.37
N ARG A 67 10.09 3.27 -17.16
CA ARG A 67 8.66 3.49 -17.42
C ARG A 67 7.87 3.28 -16.16
N VAL A 68 6.77 4.01 -16.02
CA VAL A 68 5.81 3.85 -14.93
C VAL A 68 4.42 3.65 -15.51
N THR A 69 3.75 2.58 -15.09
CA THR A 69 2.30 2.44 -15.21
C THR A 69 1.69 2.77 -13.85
N LEU A 70 0.95 3.86 -13.76
CA LEU A 70 0.27 4.30 -12.55
C LEU A 70 -1.18 3.85 -12.59
N VAL A 71 -1.63 3.18 -11.53
CA VAL A 71 -2.99 2.67 -11.36
C VAL A 71 -3.66 3.40 -10.21
N GLU A 72 -4.75 4.10 -10.49
CA GLU A 72 -5.52 4.86 -9.52
C GLU A 72 -7.01 4.78 -9.88
N PRO A 73 -7.89 4.31 -8.98
CA PRO A 73 -9.32 4.22 -9.26
C PRO A 73 -10.07 5.55 -9.19
N GLU A 74 -9.49 6.59 -8.56
CA GLU A 74 -10.14 7.89 -8.40
C GLU A 74 -9.72 8.84 -9.53
N GLU A 75 -10.65 9.11 -10.44
CA GLU A 75 -10.40 9.92 -11.64
C GLU A 75 -9.92 11.33 -11.32
N THR A 76 -10.44 11.94 -10.25
CA THR A 76 -10.05 13.29 -9.82
C THR A 76 -8.59 13.39 -9.35
N LEU A 77 -8.02 12.31 -8.84
CA LEU A 77 -6.59 12.23 -8.51
C LEU A 77 -5.78 11.95 -9.78
N LEU A 78 -6.29 11.07 -10.62
CA LEU A 78 -5.62 10.72 -11.87
C LEU A 78 -5.45 11.94 -12.81
N GLU A 79 -6.46 12.81 -12.90
CA GLU A 79 -6.42 14.04 -13.70
C GLU A 79 -5.35 15.06 -13.25
N LYS A 80 -4.87 14.97 -12.02
CA LYS A 80 -3.79 15.83 -11.48
C LYS A 80 -2.40 15.42 -11.94
N ASN A 81 -2.29 14.25 -12.57
CA ASN A 81 -1.01 13.75 -13.03
C ASN A 81 -0.42 14.62 -14.14
N ARG A 82 0.85 14.96 -14.02
CA ARG A 82 1.59 15.63 -15.09
C ARG A 82 1.82 14.67 -16.24
N HIS A 83 1.68 15.15 -17.46
CA HIS A 83 2.03 14.36 -18.64
C HIS A 83 3.55 14.04 -18.66
N HIS A 84 3.88 12.77 -18.90
CA HIS A 84 5.26 12.34 -19.12
C HIS A 84 5.28 11.21 -20.16
N PRO A 85 6.19 11.21 -21.15
CA PRO A 85 6.19 10.21 -22.24
C PRO A 85 6.38 8.77 -21.77
N ASN A 86 7.02 8.58 -20.61
CA ASN A 86 7.27 7.27 -20.02
C ASN A 86 6.28 6.94 -18.87
N LYS A 87 5.19 7.69 -18.71
CA LYS A 87 4.15 7.43 -17.70
C LYS A 87 2.83 7.11 -18.36
N GLU A 88 2.30 5.92 -18.09
CA GLU A 88 0.97 5.48 -18.50
C GLU A 88 0.03 5.53 -17.30
N LEU A 89 -1.20 6.06 -17.49
CA LEU A 89 -2.21 6.17 -16.45
C LEU A 89 -3.33 5.16 -16.69
N LYS A 90 -3.74 4.43 -15.65
CA LYS A 90 -4.85 3.47 -15.68
C LYS A 90 -5.87 3.83 -14.60
N CYS A 91 -7.09 4.21 -15.02
CA CYS A 91 -8.22 4.40 -14.11
C CYS A 91 -8.84 3.05 -13.79
N SER A 92 -8.38 2.38 -12.75
CA SER A 92 -8.85 1.04 -12.37
C SER A 92 -8.51 0.72 -10.92
N LEU A 93 -9.28 -0.20 -10.32
CA LEU A 93 -8.81 -0.93 -9.15
C LEU A 93 -7.70 -1.91 -9.59
N PHE A 94 -6.71 -2.12 -8.73
CA PHE A 94 -5.67 -3.12 -9.00
C PHE A 94 -6.24 -4.53 -9.18
N GLN A 95 -7.30 -4.86 -8.43
CA GLN A 95 -7.98 -6.15 -8.51
C GLN A 95 -8.58 -6.41 -9.89
N ASP A 96 -9.12 -5.36 -10.52
CA ASP A 96 -9.81 -5.44 -11.82
C ASP A 96 -8.87 -5.24 -13.01
N LEU A 97 -7.62 -4.81 -12.74
CA LEU A 97 -6.66 -4.50 -13.79
C LEU A 97 -6.16 -5.76 -14.51
N GLU A 98 -6.30 -5.79 -15.82
CA GLU A 98 -5.64 -6.79 -16.65
C GLU A 98 -4.17 -6.42 -16.85
N LEU A 99 -3.26 -7.29 -16.39
CA LEU A 99 -1.82 -7.13 -16.54
C LEU A 99 -1.33 -8.03 -17.66
N VAL A 100 -0.86 -7.43 -18.76
CA VAL A 100 -0.48 -8.15 -19.97
C VAL A 100 1.01 -8.43 -20.06
N ILE A 101 1.82 -7.57 -19.47
CA ILE A 101 3.29 -7.65 -19.52
C ILE A 101 3.86 -7.79 -18.11
N PRO A 102 5.00 -8.46 -17.94
CA PRO A 102 5.67 -8.48 -16.65
C PRO A 102 6.25 -7.10 -16.31
N TYR A 103 6.23 -6.77 -15.01
CA TYR A 103 6.85 -5.58 -14.45
C TYR A 103 8.11 -5.95 -13.69
N ASP A 104 9.07 -5.05 -13.66
CA ASP A 104 10.31 -5.25 -12.90
C ASP A 104 10.13 -4.87 -11.43
N ILE A 105 9.29 -3.89 -11.17
CA ILE A 105 8.95 -3.42 -9.82
C ILE A 105 7.44 -3.23 -9.74
N ILE A 106 6.80 -3.80 -8.72
CA ILE A 106 5.41 -3.49 -8.35
C ILE A 106 5.44 -2.83 -6.99
N GLN A 107 4.83 -1.65 -6.89
CA GLN A 107 4.87 -0.84 -5.68
C GLN A 107 3.48 -0.57 -5.12
N PHE A 108 3.39 -0.67 -3.78
CA PHE A 108 2.23 -0.36 -2.98
C PHE A 108 2.62 0.71 -1.95
N ASN A 109 2.12 1.94 -2.15
CA ASN A 109 2.40 3.07 -1.27
C ASN A 109 1.17 3.42 -0.46
N TRP A 110 1.08 2.97 0.79
CA TRP A 110 -0.05 3.20 1.71
C TRP A 110 -1.41 2.85 1.10
N VAL A 111 -1.48 1.79 0.30
CA VAL A 111 -2.71 1.37 -0.40
C VAL A 111 -3.25 0.03 0.07
N LEU A 112 -2.37 -0.87 0.56
CA LEU A 112 -2.78 -2.23 0.93
C LEU A 112 -3.80 -2.26 2.06
N HIS A 113 -3.70 -1.35 3.03
CA HIS A 113 -4.66 -1.24 4.12
C HIS A 113 -6.05 -0.75 3.67
N HIS A 114 -6.17 -0.23 2.44
CA HIS A 114 -7.43 0.14 1.79
C HIS A 114 -8.06 -1.00 0.98
N PHE A 115 -7.40 -2.14 0.83
CA PHE A 115 -7.98 -3.31 0.18
C PHE A 115 -8.95 -3.98 1.15
N ILE A 116 -10.17 -3.46 1.23
CA ILE A 116 -11.20 -3.79 2.21
C ILE A 116 -12.36 -4.51 1.53
N SER A 117 -12.88 -5.54 2.20
CA SER A 117 -14.07 -6.29 1.80
C SER A 117 -15.12 -6.31 2.92
N ASP A 118 -16.17 -7.11 2.75
CA ASP A 118 -17.36 -7.14 3.63
C ASP A 118 -17.12 -7.84 4.97
N SER A 119 -16.02 -8.59 5.10
CA SER A 119 -15.60 -9.17 6.37
C SER A 119 -14.09 -9.04 6.56
N TYR A 120 -13.63 -9.18 7.80
CA TYR A 120 -12.19 -9.16 8.10
C TYR A 120 -11.44 -10.26 7.35
N GLU A 121 -12.00 -11.47 7.32
CA GLU A 121 -11.40 -12.61 6.63
C GLU A 121 -11.36 -12.40 5.10
N ALA A 122 -12.45 -11.89 4.51
CA ALA A 122 -12.45 -11.54 3.09
C ALA A 122 -11.47 -10.41 2.76
N THR A 123 -11.29 -9.46 3.68
CA THR A 123 -10.27 -8.40 3.56
C THR A 123 -8.85 -8.98 3.54
N LYS A 124 -8.54 -9.89 4.46
CA LYS A 124 -7.24 -10.58 4.48
C LYS A 124 -6.99 -11.36 3.17
N ASN A 125 -8.03 -12.03 2.65
CA ASN A 125 -7.94 -12.75 1.37
C ASN A 125 -7.66 -11.83 0.19
N ILE A 126 -8.31 -10.65 0.13
CA ILE A 126 -8.04 -9.67 -0.95
C ILE A 126 -6.61 -9.14 -0.86
N GLN A 127 -6.10 -8.88 0.35
CA GLN A 127 -4.72 -8.46 0.55
C GLN A 127 -3.73 -9.56 0.13
N GLN A 128 -4.02 -10.82 0.45
CA GLN A 128 -3.24 -11.97 -0.01
C GLN A 128 -3.24 -12.11 -1.53
N GLN A 129 -4.41 -12.05 -2.16
CA GLN A 129 -4.58 -12.11 -3.60
C GLN A 129 -3.84 -10.99 -4.34
N ALA A 130 -3.69 -9.81 -3.70
CA ALA A 130 -2.91 -8.72 -4.27
C ALA A 130 -1.42 -9.10 -4.41
N PHE A 131 -0.85 -9.79 -3.42
CA PHE A 131 0.53 -10.28 -3.51
C PHE A 131 0.68 -11.42 -4.51
N GLU A 132 -0.26 -12.35 -4.56
CA GLU A 132 -0.27 -13.42 -5.57
C GLU A 132 -0.35 -12.84 -6.99
N LYS A 133 -1.21 -11.84 -7.20
CA LYS A 133 -1.31 -11.12 -8.48
C LYS A 133 0.00 -10.40 -8.81
N ALA A 134 0.61 -9.72 -7.84
CA ALA A 134 1.91 -9.08 -8.04
C ALA A 134 2.99 -10.11 -8.38
N PHE A 135 3.06 -11.25 -7.67
CA PHE A 135 4.00 -12.32 -7.95
C PHE A 135 3.89 -12.84 -9.39
N ASN A 136 2.67 -13.08 -9.86
CA ASN A 136 2.42 -13.62 -11.20
C ASN A 136 2.78 -12.64 -12.33
N HIS A 137 2.82 -11.32 -12.03
CA HIS A 137 3.07 -10.29 -13.03
C HIS A 137 4.42 -9.58 -12.88
N LEU A 138 5.26 -10.03 -11.96
CA LEU A 138 6.66 -9.62 -11.88
C LEU A 138 7.54 -10.45 -12.82
N SER A 139 8.57 -9.81 -13.38
CA SER A 139 9.68 -10.48 -14.04
C SER A 139 10.40 -11.45 -13.08
N SER A 140 11.25 -12.34 -13.61
CA SER A 140 11.93 -13.38 -12.83
C SER A 140 12.78 -12.83 -11.68
N ASP A 141 13.35 -11.64 -11.84
CA ASP A 141 14.14 -10.95 -10.81
C ASP A 141 13.39 -9.76 -10.19
N GLY A 142 12.08 -9.69 -10.42
CA GLY A 142 11.26 -8.57 -10.04
C GLY A 142 11.14 -8.36 -8.53
N LEU A 143 10.89 -7.12 -8.16
CA LEU A 143 10.76 -6.68 -6.77
C LEU A 143 9.33 -6.20 -6.49
N VAL A 144 8.81 -6.56 -5.32
CA VAL A 144 7.68 -5.86 -4.73
C VAL A 144 8.19 -4.89 -3.66
N VAL A 145 7.73 -3.65 -3.71
CA VAL A 145 8.09 -2.57 -2.79
C VAL A 145 6.84 -2.10 -2.07
N ILE A 146 6.90 -1.99 -0.75
CA ILE A 146 5.75 -1.67 0.08
C ILE A 146 6.15 -0.60 1.10
N PHE A 147 5.47 0.56 1.05
CA PHE A 147 5.44 1.49 2.18
C PHE A 147 4.10 1.34 2.88
N GLU A 148 4.15 1.05 4.19
CA GLU A 148 2.93 0.83 4.98
C GLU A 148 3.09 1.24 6.44
N ASN A 149 1.94 1.37 7.08
CA ASN A 149 1.81 1.52 8.52
C ASN A 149 1.71 0.13 9.14
N PHE A 150 2.63 -0.21 10.03
CA PHE A 150 2.64 -1.46 10.78
C PHE A 150 2.04 -1.26 12.16
N TYR A 151 1.06 -2.08 12.51
CA TYR A 151 0.35 -2.03 13.79
C TYR A 151 0.63 -3.32 14.56
N GLU A 152 1.56 -3.25 15.52
CA GLU A 152 1.99 -4.41 16.30
C GLU A 152 1.10 -4.62 17.53
N GLY A 153 0.51 -5.81 17.68
CA GLY A 153 -0.30 -6.16 18.83
C GLY A 153 0.53 -6.47 20.09
N SER A 154 0.01 -6.11 21.27
CA SER A 154 0.67 -6.36 22.54
C SER A 154 0.43 -7.77 23.08
N LEU A 155 -0.74 -8.37 22.84
CA LEU A 155 -1.14 -9.69 23.32
C LEU A 155 -1.26 -10.69 22.16
N VAL A 156 -2.00 -10.30 21.13
CA VAL A 156 -2.19 -11.08 19.91
C VAL A 156 -1.80 -10.21 18.74
N ARG A 157 -0.99 -10.74 17.83
CA ARG A 157 -0.38 -10.03 16.71
C ARG A 157 -1.37 -9.15 15.94
N ASP A 158 -2.47 -9.71 15.47
CA ASP A 158 -3.42 -9.04 14.60
C ASP A 158 -4.68 -8.51 15.35
N LEU A 159 -4.69 -8.48 16.67
CA LEU A 159 -5.81 -7.95 17.43
C LEU A 159 -6.08 -6.46 17.12
N PRO A 160 -5.06 -5.58 17.06
CA PRO A 160 -5.28 -4.18 16.65
C PRO A 160 -5.91 -4.07 15.26
N SER A 161 -5.41 -4.83 14.29
CA SER A 161 -5.93 -4.89 12.92
C SER A 161 -7.41 -5.22 12.90
N LYS A 162 -7.79 -6.28 13.59
CA LYS A 162 -9.18 -6.76 13.68
C LYS A 162 -10.10 -5.74 14.35
N LEU A 163 -9.67 -5.15 15.46
CA LEU A 163 -10.44 -4.13 16.18
C LEU A 163 -10.65 -2.87 15.31
N ILE A 164 -9.59 -2.36 14.69
CA ILE A 164 -9.66 -1.18 13.82
C ILE A 164 -10.57 -1.45 12.63
N TYR A 165 -10.44 -2.63 11.98
CA TYR A 165 -11.31 -3.01 10.88
C TYR A 165 -12.78 -2.97 11.31
N HIS A 166 -13.16 -3.66 12.39
CA HIS A 166 -14.57 -3.71 12.82
C HIS A 166 -15.12 -2.34 13.24
N MET A 167 -14.30 -1.50 13.84
CA MET A 167 -14.68 -0.14 14.20
C MET A 167 -14.88 0.75 12.97
N THR A 168 -13.96 0.72 12.02
CA THR A 168 -13.98 1.61 10.85
C THR A 168 -14.88 1.12 9.72
N ALA A 169 -15.05 -0.19 9.56
CA ALA A 169 -15.93 -0.78 8.55
C ALA A 169 -17.42 -0.76 8.91
N SER A 170 -17.73 -0.53 10.19
CA SER A 170 -19.13 -0.50 10.67
C SER A 170 -19.82 0.80 10.28
N LYS A 171 -20.86 0.72 9.44
CA LYS A 171 -21.70 1.87 9.08
C LYS A 171 -22.41 2.46 10.31
N ALA A 172 -22.80 1.63 11.27
CA ALA A 172 -23.45 2.08 12.51
C ALA A 172 -22.49 2.89 13.42
N LEU A 173 -21.19 2.57 13.41
CA LEU A 173 -20.18 3.28 14.17
C LEU A 173 -19.56 4.46 13.40
N ALA A 174 -19.83 4.61 12.11
CA ALA A 174 -19.24 5.64 11.25
C ALA A 174 -19.34 7.07 11.84
N PRO A 175 -20.50 7.52 12.41
CA PRO A 175 -20.57 8.87 13.00
C PRO A 175 -19.64 9.06 14.20
N ILE A 176 -19.35 7.99 14.93
CA ILE A 176 -18.45 8.02 16.11
C ILE A 176 -17.01 7.97 15.65
N THR A 177 -16.68 7.02 14.76
CA THR A 177 -15.30 6.82 14.28
C THR A 177 -14.82 8.01 13.47
N SER A 178 -15.68 8.66 12.68
CA SER A 178 -15.36 9.91 11.99
C SER A 178 -15.00 11.03 12.97
N LYS A 179 -15.78 11.23 14.03
CA LYS A 179 -15.48 12.20 15.09
C LYS A 179 -14.17 11.90 15.84
N LEU A 180 -13.77 10.63 15.87
CA LEU A 180 -12.50 10.18 16.44
C LEU A 180 -11.31 10.32 15.47
N GLY A 181 -11.55 10.83 14.25
CA GLY A 181 -10.53 11.12 13.26
C GLY A 181 -10.29 9.99 12.25
N ALA A 182 -11.20 9.03 12.10
CA ALA A 182 -11.09 7.99 11.08
C ALA A 182 -11.60 8.51 9.72
N ASN A 183 -10.69 8.78 8.78
CA ASN A 183 -11.02 9.24 7.43
C ASN A 183 -11.82 8.21 6.61
N THR A 184 -11.75 6.93 6.99
CA THR A 184 -12.37 5.80 6.29
C THR A 184 -13.57 5.25 7.04
N ALA A 185 -14.20 6.06 7.91
CA ALA A 185 -15.37 5.67 8.68
C ALA A 185 -16.51 5.16 7.79
N GLY A 186 -17.01 3.97 8.07
CA GLY A 186 -18.08 3.29 7.31
C GLY A 186 -17.58 2.45 6.12
N VAL A 187 -16.35 2.67 5.65
CA VAL A 187 -15.70 1.85 4.59
C VAL A 187 -14.76 0.83 5.21
N GLY A 188 -13.87 1.28 6.10
CA GLY A 188 -12.91 0.45 6.82
C GLY A 188 -11.47 0.69 6.41
N VAL A 189 -10.56 0.23 7.29
CA VAL A 189 -9.14 0.03 7.02
C VAL A 189 -8.66 -1.24 7.73
N CYS A 190 -7.66 -1.90 7.18
CA CYS A 190 -7.06 -3.10 7.76
C CYS A 190 -5.55 -2.96 7.78
N PHE A 191 -5.03 -2.36 8.83
CA PHE A 191 -3.59 -2.27 9.08
C PHE A 191 -3.10 -3.58 9.68
N ASN A 192 -2.06 -4.16 9.12
CA ASN A 192 -1.47 -5.38 9.63
C ASN A 192 -0.18 -5.10 10.39
N SER A 193 0.26 -6.10 11.18
CA SER A 193 1.61 -6.09 11.70
C SER A 193 2.63 -6.33 10.58
N ARG A 194 3.87 -5.95 10.84
CA ARG A 194 4.98 -6.25 9.92
C ARG A 194 5.07 -7.75 9.64
N GLU A 195 4.95 -8.57 10.69
CA GLU A 195 5.03 -10.03 10.56
C GLU A 195 3.90 -10.59 9.70
N THR A 196 2.68 -10.04 9.81
CA THR A 196 1.56 -10.46 8.98
C THR A 196 1.78 -10.13 7.50
N TRP A 197 2.30 -8.93 7.18
CA TRP A 197 2.67 -8.62 5.80
C TRP A 197 3.80 -9.51 5.29
N HIS A 198 4.78 -9.82 6.14
CA HIS A 198 5.86 -10.74 5.80
C HIS A 198 5.34 -12.16 5.50
N ASP A 199 4.46 -12.69 6.35
CA ASP A 199 3.87 -14.02 6.15
C ASP A 199 3.07 -14.07 4.83
N MET A 200 2.26 -13.05 4.55
CA MET A 200 1.51 -12.94 3.28
C MET A 200 2.43 -12.91 2.05
N LEU A 201 3.54 -12.20 2.13
CA LEU A 201 4.55 -12.18 1.06
C LEU A 201 5.19 -13.55 0.86
N LEU A 202 5.54 -14.26 1.94
CA LEU A 202 6.08 -15.62 1.86
C LEU A 202 5.07 -16.60 1.26
N GLU A 203 3.81 -16.54 1.68
CA GLU A 203 2.73 -17.38 1.14
C GLU A 203 2.51 -17.14 -0.36
N ALA A 204 2.71 -15.92 -0.84
CA ALA A 204 2.65 -15.58 -2.26
C ALA A 204 3.90 -15.99 -3.06
N GLY A 205 4.95 -16.52 -2.41
CA GLY A 205 6.20 -16.97 -3.04
C GLY A 205 7.34 -15.95 -3.03
N PHE A 206 7.19 -14.84 -2.31
CA PHE A 206 8.25 -13.85 -2.18
C PHE A 206 9.21 -14.16 -1.02
N LYS A 207 10.43 -13.67 -1.15
CA LYS A 207 11.38 -13.55 -0.06
C LYS A 207 11.57 -12.09 0.32
N VAL A 208 11.24 -11.73 1.55
CA VAL A 208 11.51 -10.39 2.07
C VAL A 208 13.01 -10.23 2.30
N ILE A 209 13.60 -9.23 1.64
CA ILE A 209 15.05 -8.98 1.64
C ILE A 209 15.44 -7.66 2.32
N VAL A 210 14.47 -6.73 2.47
CA VAL A 210 14.68 -5.45 3.14
C VAL A 210 13.50 -5.14 4.05
N HIS A 211 13.80 -4.68 5.26
CA HIS A 211 12.86 -4.04 6.16
C HIS A 211 13.54 -2.82 6.79
N ILE A 212 12.98 -1.64 6.58
CA ILE A 212 13.49 -0.37 7.13
C ILE A 212 12.35 0.35 7.85
N PRO A 213 12.39 0.47 9.19
CA PRO A 213 11.48 1.34 9.91
C PRO A 213 11.91 2.80 9.75
N PHE A 214 10.95 3.71 9.57
CA PHE A 214 11.21 5.14 9.42
C PHE A 214 10.92 5.92 10.68
N TYR A 215 9.69 5.89 11.17
CA TYR A 215 9.28 6.62 12.37
C TYR A 215 8.07 5.97 13.02
N SER A 216 7.90 6.21 14.33
CA SER A 216 6.70 5.82 15.07
C SER A 216 5.56 6.78 14.76
N PHE A 217 4.41 6.24 14.45
CA PHE A 217 3.24 6.98 14.01
C PHE A 217 2.37 7.47 15.19
N GLY A 218 2.93 8.15 16.14
CA GLY A 218 2.39 8.46 17.46
C GLY A 218 1.13 9.34 17.55
N ASN A 219 0.13 9.19 16.67
CA ASN A 219 -1.10 9.99 16.65
C ASN A 219 -2.20 9.49 17.60
N LEU A 220 -2.04 8.31 18.21
CA LEU A 220 -3.01 7.73 19.11
C LEU A 220 -2.69 8.08 20.58
N SER A 221 -3.72 8.53 21.32
CA SER A 221 -3.56 8.72 22.76
C SER A 221 -3.29 7.40 23.47
N GLN A 222 -2.65 7.45 24.65
CA GLN A 222 -2.35 6.25 25.46
C GLN A 222 -3.60 5.41 25.75
N VAL A 223 -4.78 6.03 25.90
CA VAL A 223 -6.05 5.34 26.11
C VAL A 223 -6.44 4.55 24.85
N LYS A 224 -6.37 5.17 23.67
CA LYS A 224 -6.64 4.49 22.38
C LYS A 224 -5.67 3.34 22.15
N THR A 225 -4.38 3.55 22.42
CA THR A 225 -3.33 2.51 22.29
C THR A 225 -3.63 1.30 23.16
N ARG A 226 -4.04 1.52 24.43
CA ARG A 226 -4.42 0.43 25.35
C ARG A 226 -5.69 -0.29 24.91
N LEU A 227 -6.73 0.45 24.51
CA LEU A 227 -8.01 -0.13 24.05
C LEU A 227 -7.84 -0.96 22.78
N LEU A 228 -6.94 -0.56 21.91
CA LEU A 228 -6.61 -1.29 20.68
C LEU A 228 -5.58 -2.41 20.89
N HIS A 229 -5.11 -2.61 22.14
CA HIS A 229 -4.02 -3.56 22.44
C HIS A 229 -2.77 -3.36 21.55
N LEU A 230 -2.46 -2.11 21.25
CA LEU A 230 -1.34 -1.75 20.40
C LEU A 230 -0.04 -1.72 21.22
N LYS A 231 0.99 -2.41 20.75
CA LYS A 231 2.34 -2.39 21.31
C LYS A 231 3.16 -1.28 20.66
N ASP A 232 3.09 -1.22 19.32
CA ASP A 232 3.87 -0.30 18.52
C ASP A 232 3.14 0.04 17.22
N GLN A 233 3.45 1.18 16.64
CA GLN A 233 2.87 1.72 15.43
C GLN A 233 3.96 2.45 14.65
N ASN A 234 4.39 1.86 13.53
CA ASN A 234 5.50 2.34 12.72
C ASN A 234 5.09 2.55 11.28
N VAL A 235 5.75 3.51 10.62
CA VAL A 235 5.85 3.55 9.16
C VAL A 235 7.13 2.84 8.75
N GLY A 236 7.06 2.02 7.71
CA GLY A 236 8.24 1.32 7.22
C GLY A 236 8.15 0.91 5.75
N LEU A 237 9.32 0.52 5.25
CA LEU A 237 9.55 -0.03 3.92
C LEU A 237 9.82 -1.52 4.02
N LEU A 238 9.10 -2.32 3.22
CA LEU A 238 9.44 -3.70 2.91
C LEU A 238 9.82 -3.80 1.43
N ILE A 239 10.87 -4.55 1.13
CA ILE A 239 11.17 -4.98 -0.24
C ILE A 239 11.28 -6.49 -0.22
N ALA A 240 10.57 -7.12 -1.14
CA ALA A 240 10.64 -8.56 -1.33
C ALA A 240 10.92 -8.88 -2.80
N LYS A 241 11.65 -9.97 -3.01
CA LYS A 241 12.05 -10.46 -4.32
C LYS A 241 11.25 -11.71 -4.66
N LYS A 242 10.91 -11.85 -5.93
CA LYS A 242 10.38 -13.11 -6.48
C LYS A 242 11.48 -14.17 -6.45
N GLU A 243 11.19 -15.36 -5.88
CA GLU A 243 12.07 -16.53 -5.89
C GLU A 243 11.67 -17.53 -6.99
#